data_c6fca4a44d3da1fde46448f9d806dd2b
#
_entry.id   c6fca4a44d3da1fde46448f9d806dd2b
#
_cell.length_a   1.000
_cell.length_b   1.000
_cell.length_c   1.000
_cell.angle_alpha   90.00
_cell.angle_beta   90.00
_cell.angle_gamma   90.00
#
_symmetry.space_group_name_H-M   'P 1'
#
loop_
_entity.id
_entity.type
_entity.pdbx_description
1 polymer ?
#
loop_
_entity_poly.entity_id
_entity_poly.type
_entity_poly.pdbx_seq_one_letter_code
_entity_poly.pdbx_strand_id
1 'polypeptide(L)'
;MRIVLYTDNTLPLSIAPLCKLLNSICKEIEFSPGVERLRIEVPQILFETIYTSLPKRLLKEAKGYDFAVMATSVPYENNYFFEATGNLMLVSFSSWNLYTDLPVTNGFVYFIATILASLLGIDEMHYQNTGCISDFLQDKTGVDVGMRAAFICGKCRDMYTGEPALLQDVESILNMLSTTSRSNKDVLSIEPVNVDSGESSFDVFLCHNSEDKPQVREVNKALQAAGIVTWFDEEQLSPGMLWQAELENQIGKVKNACVFVGANGRGPWQDMEIRAFLSEFVNRGSSVIPVILPDAPEIPNLPIFLKQMTWVDLRRDYDNEILKLVAALRRK
;
A
#
# COMPACT_ATOMS: atom_id res chain seq x y z
N MET A 1 16.01 12.78 -8.55
CA MET A 1 17.00 11.71 -8.19
C MET A 1 16.90 10.60 -9.22
N ARG A 2 18.00 10.11 -9.78
CA ARG A 2 17.99 9.05 -10.82
C ARG A 2 18.58 7.76 -10.27
N ILE A 3 17.80 6.69 -10.30
CA ILE A 3 18.14 5.37 -9.76
C ILE A 3 18.16 4.36 -10.90
N VAL A 4 19.20 3.54 -10.98
CA VAL A 4 19.25 2.42 -11.93
C VAL A 4 19.08 1.09 -11.20
N LEU A 5 18.21 0.22 -11.73
CA LEU A 5 17.90 -1.07 -11.16
C LEU A 5 18.48 -2.20 -12.02
N TYR A 6 19.09 -3.19 -11.36
CA TYR A 6 19.65 -4.37 -11.99
C TYR A 6 19.13 -5.64 -11.34
N THR A 7 19.14 -6.74 -12.06
CA THR A 7 18.93 -8.07 -11.52
C THR A 7 19.93 -9.06 -12.08
N ASP A 8 20.32 -10.01 -11.25
CA ASP A 8 20.98 -11.23 -11.70
C ASP A 8 19.98 -12.09 -12.47
N ASN A 9 20.42 -12.73 -13.56
CA ASN A 9 19.57 -13.56 -14.40
C ASN A 9 19.07 -14.85 -13.72
N THR A 10 19.48 -15.11 -12.49
CA THR A 10 18.99 -16.23 -11.67
C THR A 10 17.72 -15.91 -10.90
N LEU A 11 17.33 -14.62 -10.83
CA LEU A 11 16.12 -14.19 -10.14
C LEU A 11 14.96 -13.94 -11.10
N PRO A 12 13.72 -14.28 -10.71
CA PRO A 12 12.50 -14.04 -11.50
C PRO A 12 12.04 -12.58 -11.37
N LEU A 13 12.93 -11.61 -11.62
CA LEU A 13 12.65 -10.18 -11.54
C LEU A 13 12.55 -9.55 -12.93
N SER A 14 11.47 -8.82 -13.15
CA SER A 14 11.22 -8.06 -14.37
C SER A 14 11.50 -6.57 -14.13
N ILE A 15 12.73 -6.12 -14.38
CA ILE A 15 13.18 -4.75 -14.03
C ILE A 15 12.48 -3.66 -14.85
N ALA A 16 12.33 -3.83 -16.17
CA ALA A 16 11.71 -2.78 -16.99
C ALA A 16 10.22 -2.51 -16.62
N PRO A 17 9.36 -3.54 -16.42
CA PRO A 17 8.02 -3.32 -15.86
C PRO A 17 8.03 -2.67 -14.47
N LEU A 18 8.98 -3.07 -13.60
CA LEU A 18 9.10 -2.48 -12.26
C LEU A 18 9.47 -1.00 -12.33
N CYS A 19 10.45 -0.60 -13.14
CA CYS A 19 10.79 0.80 -13.36
C CYS A 19 9.58 1.60 -13.87
N LYS A 20 8.82 1.04 -14.82
CA LYS A 20 7.60 1.69 -15.33
C LYS A 20 6.58 1.90 -14.23
N LEU A 21 6.35 0.91 -13.37
CA LEU A 21 5.45 1.01 -12.22
C LEU A 21 5.92 2.09 -11.24
N LEU A 22 7.19 2.05 -10.81
CA LEU A 22 7.74 3.02 -9.86
C LEU A 22 7.68 4.46 -10.41
N ASN A 23 8.00 4.66 -11.69
CA ASN A 23 7.90 5.97 -12.35
C ASN A 23 6.46 6.46 -12.50
N SER A 24 5.47 5.58 -12.45
CA SER A 24 4.05 5.99 -12.48
C SER A 24 3.55 6.56 -11.15
N ILE A 25 4.23 6.25 -10.04
CA ILE A 25 3.86 6.70 -8.69
C ILE A 25 4.80 7.73 -8.10
N CYS A 26 6.03 7.84 -8.62
CA CYS A 26 7.03 8.82 -8.19
C CYS A 26 7.07 10.01 -9.14
N LYS A 27 7.36 11.20 -8.61
CA LYS A 27 7.45 12.47 -9.37
C LYS A 27 8.86 13.01 -9.43
N GLU A 28 9.63 12.86 -8.36
CA GLU A 28 10.96 13.41 -8.19
C GLU A 28 12.06 12.34 -8.32
N ILE A 29 11.68 11.06 -8.18
CA ILE A 29 12.60 9.93 -8.31
C ILE A 29 12.33 9.22 -9.64
N GLU A 30 13.36 9.11 -10.48
CA GLU A 30 13.31 8.44 -11.77
C GLU A 30 14.05 7.10 -11.70
N PHE A 31 13.39 6.02 -12.11
CA PHE A 31 13.95 4.68 -12.16
C PHE A 31 14.21 4.25 -13.60
N SER A 32 15.40 3.75 -13.85
CA SER A 32 15.82 3.23 -15.16
C SER A 32 16.23 1.76 -15.06
N PRO A 33 15.86 0.93 -16.03
CA PRO A 33 16.41 -0.42 -16.11
C PRO A 33 17.86 -0.36 -16.55
N GLY A 34 18.73 -1.06 -15.83
CA GLY A 34 20.13 -1.22 -16.20
C GLY A 34 20.33 -2.31 -17.26
N VAL A 35 21.59 -2.56 -17.59
CA VAL A 35 21.97 -3.59 -18.58
C VAL A 35 21.38 -4.96 -18.22
N GLU A 36 20.86 -5.64 -19.21
CA GLU A 36 20.29 -6.97 -19.06
C GLU A 36 21.37 -8.07 -19.00
N ARG A 37 20.96 -9.27 -18.54
CA ARG A 37 21.76 -10.51 -18.51
C ARG A 37 23.03 -10.39 -17.67
N LEU A 38 22.92 -9.77 -16.53
CA LEU A 38 23.98 -9.78 -15.53
C LEU A 38 24.02 -11.14 -14.81
N ARG A 39 25.20 -11.55 -14.42
CA ARG A 39 25.42 -12.71 -13.56
C ARG A 39 26.57 -12.42 -12.61
N ILE A 40 26.36 -12.77 -11.35
CA ILE A 40 27.43 -12.77 -10.35
C ILE A 40 28.03 -14.19 -10.34
N GLU A 41 29.32 -14.29 -10.66
CA GLU A 41 30.01 -15.57 -10.87
C GLU A 41 30.79 -16.08 -9.64
N VAL A 42 30.44 -15.56 -8.46
CA VAL A 42 30.99 -16.04 -7.19
C VAL A 42 29.98 -16.86 -6.43
N PRO A 43 30.40 -17.88 -5.66
CA PRO A 43 29.47 -18.71 -4.87
C PRO A 43 28.89 -17.96 -3.68
N GLN A 44 29.59 -16.91 -3.22
CA GLN A 44 29.23 -16.12 -2.06
C GLN A 44 29.82 -14.71 -2.20
N ILE A 45 29.06 -13.69 -1.73
CA ILE A 45 29.50 -12.29 -1.74
C ILE A 45 30.24 -12.03 -0.44
N LEU A 46 31.49 -11.52 -0.57
CA LEU A 46 32.29 -11.11 0.57
C LEU A 46 32.01 -9.64 0.87
N PHE A 47 31.71 -9.35 2.13
CA PHE A 47 31.36 -8.02 2.61
C PHE A 47 32.40 -6.95 2.25
N GLU A 48 33.70 -7.23 2.47
CA GLU A 48 34.77 -6.28 2.21
C GLU A 48 35.10 -6.10 0.72
N THR A 49 34.61 -6.98 -0.16
CA THR A 49 35.00 -7.00 -1.57
C THR A 49 33.83 -7.02 -2.53
N ILE A 50 32.73 -6.39 -2.15
CA ILE A 50 31.50 -6.34 -2.94
C ILE A 50 31.74 -5.94 -4.40
N TYR A 51 32.57 -4.90 -4.64
CA TYR A 51 32.85 -4.44 -5.99
C TYR A 51 33.60 -5.46 -6.85
N THR A 52 34.39 -6.35 -6.26
CA THR A 52 35.13 -7.38 -7.02
C THR A 52 34.21 -8.51 -7.48
N SER A 53 33.06 -8.66 -6.83
CA SER A 53 32.04 -9.65 -7.18
C SER A 53 31.13 -9.17 -8.31
N LEU A 54 31.13 -7.86 -8.62
CA LEU A 54 30.20 -7.26 -9.56
C LEU A 54 30.79 -7.16 -10.98
N PRO A 55 29.96 -7.34 -12.02
CA PRO A 55 30.37 -7.15 -13.41
C PRO A 55 30.88 -5.73 -13.67
N LYS A 56 32.06 -5.59 -14.29
CA LYS A 56 32.64 -4.28 -14.63
C LYS A 56 31.72 -3.38 -15.47
N ARG A 57 30.85 -4.00 -16.29
CA ARG A 57 29.87 -3.30 -17.11
C ARG A 57 28.85 -2.57 -16.24
N LEU A 58 28.34 -3.22 -15.18
CA LEU A 58 27.43 -2.62 -14.21
C LEU A 58 28.11 -1.45 -13.51
N LEU A 59 29.31 -1.63 -12.97
CA LEU A 59 30.05 -0.58 -12.27
C LEU A 59 30.34 0.66 -13.13
N LYS A 60 30.52 0.46 -14.44
CA LYS A 60 30.68 1.56 -15.39
C LYS A 60 29.39 2.34 -15.61
N GLU A 61 28.27 1.62 -15.80
CA GLU A 61 26.95 2.22 -16.06
C GLU A 61 26.41 2.93 -14.82
N ALA A 62 26.55 2.34 -13.64
CA ALA A 62 26.08 2.89 -12.37
C ALA A 62 26.63 4.30 -12.07
N LYS A 63 27.82 4.64 -12.58
CA LYS A 63 28.41 5.98 -12.44
C LYS A 63 27.60 7.10 -13.10
N GLY A 64 26.69 6.77 -14.01
CA GLY A 64 25.82 7.73 -14.69
C GLY A 64 24.56 8.09 -13.90
N TYR A 65 24.34 7.45 -12.74
CA TYR A 65 23.16 7.60 -11.91
C TYR A 65 23.51 8.07 -10.49
N ASP A 66 22.55 8.63 -9.79
CA ASP A 66 22.75 9.07 -8.41
C ASP A 66 22.91 7.86 -7.49
N PHE A 67 22.17 6.76 -7.77
CA PHE A 67 22.30 5.50 -7.07
C PHE A 67 21.97 4.30 -7.96
N ALA A 68 22.50 3.14 -7.58
CA ALA A 68 22.27 1.87 -8.28
C ALA A 68 21.87 0.79 -7.28
N VAL A 69 20.87 -0.03 -7.63
CA VAL A 69 20.43 -1.16 -6.81
C VAL A 69 20.44 -2.43 -7.64
N MET A 70 21.15 -3.45 -7.16
CA MET A 70 21.22 -4.76 -7.82
C MET A 70 20.65 -5.85 -6.93
N ALA A 71 19.80 -6.70 -7.50
CA ALA A 71 19.29 -7.91 -6.87
C ALA A 71 20.04 -9.16 -7.39
N THR A 72 20.35 -10.10 -6.49
CA THR A 72 20.98 -11.38 -6.81
C THR A 72 20.44 -12.52 -5.93
N SER A 73 20.59 -13.76 -6.38
CA SER A 73 20.36 -14.97 -5.58
C SER A 73 21.60 -15.44 -4.82
N VAL A 74 22.78 -14.82 -5.04
CA VAL A 74 24.04 -15.21 -4.40
C VAL A 74 24.03 -14.74 -2.94
N PRO A 75 24.31 -15.63 -1.95
CA PRO A 75 24.28 -15.27 -0.53
C PRO A 75 25.47 -14.40 -0.13
N TYR A 76 25.28 -13.60 0.91
CA TYR A 76 26.37 -12.96 1.65
C TYR A 76 27.02 -13.93 2.63
N GLU A 77 28.32 -13.79 2.88
CA GLU A 77 29.05 -14.58 3.87
C GLU A 77 28.58 -14.34 5.32
N ASN A 78 28.12 -13.13 5.62
CA ASN A 78 27.66 -12.70 6.94
C ASN A 78 26.14 -12.81 7.12
N ASN A 79 25.46 -13.47 6.20
CA ASN A 79 24.01 -13.66 6.22
C ASN A 79 23.18 -12.35 6.19
N TYR A 80 23.69 -11.23 5.66
CA TYR A 80 22.93 -10.01 5.49
C TYR A 80 22.00 -10.11 4.27
N PHE A 81 20.99 -9.24 4.23
CA PHE A 81 20.18 -9.07 3.04
C PHE A 81 20.88 -8.18 2.01
N PHE A 82 21.51 -7.13 2.46
CA PHE A 82 22.15 -6.17 1.56
C PHE A 82 23.35 -5.49 2.21
N GLU A 83 24.16 -4.92 1.35
CA GLU A 83 25.20 -3.96 1.69
C GLU A 83 25.17 -2.82 0.67
N ALA A 84 25.38 -1.59 1.16
CA ALA A 84 25.49 -0.41 0.34
C ALA A 84 26.90 0.17 0.44
N THR A 85 27.54 0.40 -0.70
CA THR A 85 28.90 0.96 -0.78
C THR A 85 28.96 2.01 -1.87
N GLY A 86 29.33 3.25 -1.52
CA GLY A 86 29.31 4.38 -2.44
C GLY A 86 27.89 4.65 -2.94
N ASN A 87 27.71 4.62 -4.27
CA ASN A 87 26.38 4.80 -4.90
C ASN A 87 25.74 3.49 -5.36
N LEU A 88 26.06 2.37 -4.73
CA LEU A 88 25.58 1.07 -5.12
C LEU A 88 25.11 0.28 -3.91
N MET A 89 23.94 -0.34 -4.00
CA MET A 89 23.46 -1.37 -3.09
C MET A 89 23.30 -2.70 -3.82
N LEU A 90 23.80 -3.76 -3.20
CA LEU A 90 23.60 -5.13 -3.66
C LEU A 90 22.69 -5.87 -2.67
N VAL A 91 21.59 -6.43 -3.15
CA VAL A 91 20.59 -7.13 -2.33
C VAL A 91 20.61 -8.62 -2.67
N SER A 92 20.76 -9.46 -1.66
CA SER A 92 20.70 -10.92 -1.80
C SER A 92 19.32 -11.46 -1.43
N PHE A 93 18.72 -12.20 -2.35
CA PHE A 93 17.48 -12.97 -2.17
C PHE A 93 17.74 -14.48 -2.00
N SER A 94 18.94 -14.82 -1.56
CA SER A 94 19.25 -16.21 -1.24
C SER A 94 18.30 -16.74 -0.17
N SER A 95 17.69 -17.89 -0.42
CA SER A 95 16.75 -18.55 0.51
C SER A 95 15.53 -17.68 0.89
N TRP A 96 15.09 -16.79 0.00
CA TRP A 96 13.99 -15.85 0.25
C TRP A 96 12.71 -16.51 0.79
N ASN A 97 12.37 -17.67 0.26
CA ASN A 97 11.20 -18.45 0.66
C ASN A 97 11.24 -18.99 2.12
N LEU A 98 12.37 -18.89 2.81
CA LEU A 98 12.47 -19.21 4.24
C LEU A 98 12.01 -18.05 5.16
N TYR A 99 11.94 -16.85 4.63
CA TYR A 99 11.66 -15.63 5.42
C TYR A 99 10.25 -15.07 5.20
N THR A 100 9.67 -15.33 4.02
CA THR A 100 8.34 -14.84 3.63
C THR A 100 7.78 -15.64 2.45
N ASP A 101 6.46 -15.64 2.31
CA ASP A 101 5.73 -16.16 1.15
C ASP A 101 5.54 -15.11 0.04
N LEU A 102 5.97 -13.87 0.30
CA LEU A 102 5.84 -12.78 -0.67
C LEU A 102 6.84 -12.91 -1.82
N PRO A 103 6.45 -12.46 -3.03
CA PRO A 103 7.33 -12.45 -4.20
C PRO A 103 8.64 -11.69 -3.96
N VAL A 104 9.72 -12.12 -4.62
CA VAL A 104 11.04 -11.44 -4.62
C VAL A 104 10.90 -9.98 -5.07
N THR A 105 9.97 -9.69 -5.97
CA THR A 105 9.68 -8.33 -6.44
C THR A 105 9.28 -7.39 -5.30
N ASN A 106 8.42 -7.87 -4.37
CA ASN A 106 8.02 -7.09 -3.20
C ASN A 106 9.21 -6.79 -2.28
N GLY A 107 10.05 -7.82 -2.05
CA GLY A 107 11.29 -7.64 -1.29
C GLY A 107 12.24 -6.65 -1.95
N PHE A 108 12.36 -6.68 -3.27
CA PHE A 108 13.22 -5.73 -3.99
C PHE A 108 12.72 -4.29 -3.85
N VAL A 109 11.40 -4.07 -3.97
CA VAL A 109 10.79 -2.74 -3.71
C VAL A 109 11.00 -2.30 -2.27
N TYR A 110 10.89 -3.21 -1.28
CA TYR A 110 11.16 -2.90 0.12
C TYR A 110 12.59 -2.39 0.32
N PHE A 111 13.60 -3.08 -0.21
CA PHE A 111 14.98 -2.65 -0.08
C PHE A 111 15.31 -1.38 -0.90
N ILE A 112 14.65 -1.16 -2.04
CA ILE A 112 14.71 0.13 -2.75
C ILE A 112 14.19 1.25 -1.84
N ALA A 113 13.04 1.09 -1.20
CA ALA A 113 12.51 2.09 -0.28
C ALA A 113 13.41 2.31 0.94
N THR A 114 14.03 1.25 1.48
CA THR A 114 14.99 1.33 2.59
C THR A 114 16.18 2.20 2.23
N ILE A 115 16.80 1.97 1.06
CA ILE A 115 17.96 2.79 0.66
C ILE A 115 17.55 4.22 0.33
N LEU A 116 16.38 4.42 -0.29
CA LEU A 116 15.90 5.78 -0.56
C LEU A 116 15.66 6.54 0.75
N ALA A 117 15.05 5.93 1.76
CA ALA A 117 14.88 6.55 3.08
C ALA A 117 16.24 6.93 3.70
N SER A 118 17.23 6.04 3.64
CA SER A 118 18.59 6.31 4.12
C SER A 118 19.27 7.45 3.34
N LEU A 119 19.13 7.49 2.00
CA LEU A 119 19.66 8.58 1.16
C LEU A 119 19.01 9.94 1.47
N LEU A 120 17.79 9.94 1.99
CA LEU A 120 17.08 11.12 2.47
C LEU A 120 17.44 11.48 3.92
N GLY A 121 18.36 10.76 4.57
CA GLY A 121 18.76 10.99 5.97
C GLY A 121 17.80 10.41 7.01
N ILE A 122 16.91 9.51 6.60
CA ILE A 122 16.05 8.73 7.51
C ILE A 122 16.79 7.43 7.81
N ASP A 123 17.73 7.50 8.74
CA ASP A 123 18.67 6.41 9.04
C ASP A 123 18.68 6.00 10.52
N GLU A 124 17.72 6.49 11.32
CA GLU A 124 17.57 6.03 12.71
C GLU A 124 17.15 4.56 12.76
N MET A 125 17.95 3.76 13.41
CA MET A 125 17.76 2.31 13.48
C MET A 125 16.84 1.93 14.64
N HIS A 126 15.72 1.26 14.34
CA HIS A 126 14.84 0.66 15.35
C HIS A 126 15.23 -0.80 15.58
N TYR A 127 15.42 -1.19 16.85
CA TYR A 127 15.74 -2.57 17.21
C TYR A 127 14.50 -3.44 17.48
N GLN A 128 13.30 -2.85 17.37
CA GLN A 128 12.03 -3.56 17.45
C GLN A 128 11.43 -3.66 16.05
N ASN A 129 10.92 -4.84 15.71
CA ASN A 129 10.26 -5.05 14.44
C ASN A 129 8.85 -4.43 14.47
N THR A 130 8.75 -3.16 14.08
CA THR A 130 7.52 -2.36 14.07
C THR A 130 6.87 -2.30 12.69
N GLY A 131 7.61 -2.63 11.63
CA GLY A 131 7.24 -2.46 10.24
C GLY A 131 7.61 -1.08 9.67
N CYS A 132 8.30 -0.23 10.46
CA CYS A 132 8.90 1.00 9.95
C CYS A 132 10.07 0.67 9.01
N ILE A 133 10.27 1.48 7.98
CA ILE A 133 11.35 1.26 7.00
C ILE A 133 12.76 1.30 7.63
N SER A 134 12.89 1.91 8.82
CA SER A 134 14.13 2.03 9.58
C SER A 134 14.34 0.88 10.58
N ASP A 135 13.51 -0.15 10.56
CA ASP A 135 13.69 -1.31 11.45
C ASP A 135 14.94 -2.09 11.07
N PHE A 136 15.79 -2.37 12.06
CA PHE A 136 16.91 -3.26 11.87
C PHE A 136 16.44 -4.72 11.91
N LEU A 137 16.53 -5.41 10.79
CA LEU A 137 16.08 -6.78 10.63
C LEU A 137 17.10 -7.78 11.22
N GLN A 138 17.23 -7.79 12.55
CA GLN A 138 18.12 -8.73 13.25
C GLN A 138 17.69 -10.18 12.99
N ASP A 139 16.39 -10.45 12.99
CA ASP A 139 15.79 -11.68 12.47
C ASP A 139 15.28 -11.43 11.05
N LYS A 140 15.79 -12.18 10.08
CA LYS A 140 15.41 -12.04 8.67
C LYS A 140 13.92 -12.26 8.39
N THR A 141 13.20 -13.01 9.24
CA THR A 141 11.74 -13.16 9.13
C THR A 141 10.99 -11.85 9.36
N GLY A 142 11.63 -10.88 10.02
CA GLY A 142 11.10 -9.52 10.18
C GLY A 142 10.84 -8.79 8.87
N VAL A 143 11.46 -9.21 7.77
CA VAL A 143 11.21 -8.61 6.44
C VAL A 143 9.76 -8.77 5.99
N ASP A 144 9.08 -9.85 6.39
CA ASP A 144 7.66 -10.07 6.10
C ASP A 144 6.79 -8.98 6.73
N VAL A 145 7.02 -8.70 8.02
CA VAL A 145 6.34 -7.60 8.73
C VAL A 145 6.69 -6.25 8.09
N GLY A 146 7.97 -6.03 7.76
CA GLY A 146 8.45 -4.82 7.10
C GLY A 146 7.70 -4.53 5.80
N MET A 147 7.51 -5.53 4.94
CA MET A 147 6.79 -5.37 3.66
C MET A 147 5.28 -5.18 3.84
N ARG A 148 4.65 -5.92 4.77
CA ARG A 148 3.21 -5.84 4.99
C ARG A 148 2.78 -4.56 5.70
N ALA A 149 3.61 -4.02 6.60
CA ALA A 149 3.35 -2.75 7.26
C ALA A 149 3.85 -1.56 6.42
N ALA A 150 5.06 -1.59 5.98
CA ALA A 150 5.77 -0.67 5.09
C ALA A 150 5.39 0.81 5.28
N PHE A 151 5.91 1.45 6.32
CA PHE A 151 5.64 2.86 6.63
C PHE A 151 6.88 3.56 7.19
N ILE A 152 6.81 4.89 7.28
CA ILE A 152 7.77 5.73 8.01
C ILE A 152 7.09 6.19 9.29
N CYS A 153 7.63 5.85 10.46
CA CYS A 153 7.05 6.29 11.73
C CYS A 153 7.23 7.81 11.94
N GLY A 154 6.44 8.40 12.85
CA GLY A 154 6.50 9.84 13.12
C GLY A 154 7.90 10.33 13.48
N LYS A 155 8.62 9.58 14.31
CA LYS A 155 10.00 9.91 14.72
C LYS A 155 10.96 9.96 13.53
N CYS A 156 10.91 8.96 12.64
CA CYS A 156 11.73 8.94 11.42
C CYS A 156 11.33 10.03 10.44
N ARG A 157 10.03 10.31 10.32
CA ARG A 157 9.55 11.41 9.48
C ARG A 157 10.05 12.77 9.95
N ASP A 158 10.06 13.02 11.27
CA ASP A 158 10.51 14.28 11.85
C ASP A 158 12.02 14.53 11.67
N MET A 159 12.81 13.48 11.36
CA MET A 159 14.23 13.63 11.03
C MET A 159 14.45 14.23 9.64
N TYR A 160 13.50 14.04 8.73
CA TYR A 160 13.64 14.54 7.36
C TYR A 160 13.41 16.05 7.29
N THR A 161 14.41 16.77 6.75
CA THR A 161 14.38 18.23 6.61
C THR A 161 14.53 18.69 5.16
N GLY A 162 14.45 17.75 4.19
CA GLY A 162 14.62 18.02 2.76
C GLY A 162 13.33 18.40 2.05
N GLU A 163 13.31 18.23 0.72
CA GLU A 163 12.17 18.55 -0.14
C GLU A 163 11.00 17.60 0.10
N PRO A 164 9.81 18.07 0.51
CA PRO A 164 8.67 17.21 0.85
C PRO A 164 8.26 16.25 -0.27
N ALA A 165 8.46 16.61 -1.52
CA ALA A 165 8.09 15.80 -2.68
C ALA A 165 8.92 14.51 -2.79
N LEU A 166 10.21 14.52 -2.39
CA LEU A 166 11.03 13.30 -2.34
C LEU A 166 10.55 12.33 -1.28
N LEU A 167 10.18 12.84 -0.09
CA LEU A 167 9.60 12.02 0.98
C LEU A 167 8.27 11.40 0.52
N GLN A 168 7.45 12.18 -0.17
CA GLN A 168 6.17 11.70 -0.70
C GLN A 168 6.34 10.57 -1.72
N ASP A 169 7.39 10.61 -2.53
CA ASP A 169 7.70 9.50 -3.45
C ASP A 169 8.02 8.21 -2.68
N VAL A 170 8.85 8.29 -1.63
CA VAL A 170 9.16 7.12 -0.79
C VAL A 170 7.91 6.59 -0.10
N GLU A 171 7.06 7.48 0.43
CA GLU A 171 5.78 7.08 1.05
C GLU A 171 4.81 6.44 0.06
N SER A 172 4.80 6.91 -1.19
CA SER A 172 3.99 6.32 -2.26
C SER A 172 4.45 4.89 -2.59
N ILE A 173 5.78 4.65 -2.64
CA ILE A 173 6.35 3.31 -2.80
C ILE A 173 5.95 2.41 -1.64
N LEU A 174 6.08 2.88 -0.39
CA LEU A 174 5.74 2.11 0.80
C LEU A 174 4.25 1.78 0.88
N ASN A 175 3.39 2.72 0.52
CA ASN A 175 1.93 2.51 0.49
C ASN A 175 1.55 1.46 -0.55
N MET A 176 2.09 1.55 -1.77
CA MET A 176 1.91 0.54 -2.81
C MET A 176 2.38 -0.83 -2.31
N LEU A 177 3.57 -0.91 -1.73
CA LEU A 177 4.15 -2.15 -1.23
C LEU A 177 3.30 -2.78 -0.12
N SER A 178 2.90 -2.01 0.90
CA SER A 178 2.10 -2.52 2.02
C SER A 178 0.74 -3.03 1.56
N THR A 179 0.06 -2.29 0.69
CA THR A 179 -1.24 -2.68 0.12
C THR A 179 -1.13 -4.00 -0.63
N THR A 180 -0.12 -4.16 -1.46
CA THR A 180 0.09 -5.35 -2.29
C THR A 180 0.50 -6.56 -1.44
N SER A 181 1.43 -6.33 -0.49
CA SER A 181 1.97 -7.39 0.37
C SER A 181 0.95 -7.94 1.35
N ARG A 182 0.04 -7.11 1.88
CA ARG A 182 -1.09 -7.58 2.72
C ARG A 182 -2.01 -8.53 1.97
N SER A 183 -2.14 -8.36 0.66
CA SER A 183 -2.97 -9.20 -0.21
C SER A 183 -2.20 -10.40 -0.79
N ASN A 184 -0.97 -10.66 -0.36
CA ASN A 184 -0.05 -11.68 -0.90
C ASN A 184 0.12 -11.61 -2.44
N LYS A 185 0.07 -10.40 -3.00
CA LYS A 185 0.22 -10.16 -4.44
C LYS A 185 1.62 -9.65 -4.78
N ASP A 186 2.07 -9.92 -5.99
CA ASP A 186 3.24 -9.28 -6.57
C ASP A 186 2.93 -7.82 -6.88
N VAL A 187 3.84 -6.89 -6.58
CA VAL A 187 3.67 -5.46 -6.93
C VAL A 187 3.48 -5.27 -8.44
N LEU A 188 4.03 -6.14 -9.28
CA LEU A 188 3.82 -6.12 -10.73
C LEU A 188 2.47 -6.66 -11.17
N SER A 189 1.71 -7.32 -10.30
CA SER A 189 0.33 -7.72 -10.61
C SER A 189 -0.66 -6.56 -10.51
N ILE A 190 -0.22 -5.42 -9.97
CA ILE A 190 -0.95 -4.18 -10.08
C ILE A 190 -0.85 -3.75 -11.55
N GLU A 191 -1.95 -3.76 -12.28
CA GLU A 191 -1.99 -3.03 -13.54
C GLU A 191 -1.55 -1.60 -13.24
N PRO A 192 -0.61 -1.02 -14.04
CA PRO A 192 -0.22 0.35 -13.83
C PRO A 192 -1.50 1.16 -13.85
N VAL A 193 -1.84 1.76 -12.71
CA VAL A 193 -2.90 2.76 -12.67
C VAL A 193 -2.43 3.81 -13.65
N ASN A 194 -3.00 3.80 -14.84
CA ASN A 194 -2.97 4.97 -15.67
C ASN A 194 -3.49 6.07 -14.76
N VAL A 195 -2.61 7.00 -14.39
CA VAL A 195 -3.02 8.29 -13.84
C VAL A 195 -3.51 9.11 -15.04
N ASP A 196 -4.43 8.53 -15.77
CA ASP A 196 -5.51 9.28 -16.35
C ASP A 196 -6.41 9.56 -15.15
N SER A 197 -6.77 10.81 -14.98
CA SER A 197 -7.84 11.29 -14.13
C SER A 197 -9.16 10.58 -14.49
N GLY A 198 -9.16 9.25 -14.35
CA GLY A 198 -10.30 8.38 -14.54
C GLY A 198 -11.24 8.64 -13.38
N GLU A 199 -12.40 9.18 -13.70
CA GLU A 199 -13.56 9.31 -12.85
C GLU A 199 -13.66 8.10 -11.93
N SER A 200 -13.72 8.34 -10.61
CA SER A 200 -14.02 7.31 -9.62
C SER A 200 -15.24 6.54 -10.13
N SER A 201 -15.14 5.24 -10.31
CA SER A 201 -16.24 4.45 -10.85
C SER A 201 -17.46 4.45 -9.91
N PHE A 202 -17.24 4.76 -8.63
CA PHE A 202 -18.29 4.84 -7.61
C PHE A 202 -18.14 6.08 -6.75
N ASP A 203 -19.26 6.70 -6.42
CA ASP A 203 -19.30 7.86 -5.54
C ASP A 203 -19.22 7.44 -4.07
N VAL A 204 -19.79 6.28 -3.72
CA VAL A 204 -19.88 5.82 -2.33
C VAL A 204 -19.88 4.30 -2.20
N PHE A 205 -19.13 3.81 -1.21
CA PHE A 205 -19.19 2.44 -0.71
C PHE A 205 -20.21 2.31 0.42
N LEU A 206 -21.12 1.31 0.33
CA LEU A 206 -22.18 1.06 1.31
C LEU A 206 -21.76 -0.05 2.28
N CYS A 207 -21.07 0.31 3.34
CA CYS A 207 -20.60 -0.63 4.36
C CYS A 207 -21.70 -0.93 5.38
N HIS A 208 -22.13 -2.19 5.49
CA HIS A 208 -23.27 -2.59 6.32
C HIS A 208 -23.12 -4.02 6.88
N ASN A 209 -23.92 -4.36 7.88
CA ASN A 209 -24.10 -5.73 8.35
C ASN A 209 -25.02 -6.49 7.38
N SER A 210 -24.80 -7.79 7.22
CA SER A 210 -25.66 -8.65 6.39
C SER A 210 -27.12 -8.65 6.82
N GLU A 211 -27.40 -8.49 8.12
CA GLU A 211 -28.75 -8.41 8.67
C GLU A 211 -29.45 -7.07 8.38
N ASP A 212 -28.68 -5.98 8.18
CA ASP A 212 -29.19 -4.66 7.85
C ASP A 212 -29.42 -4.47 6.34
N LYS A 213 -29.00 -5.45 5.53
CA LYS A 213 -29.04 -5.42 4.06
C LYS A 213 -30.39 -5.01 3.46
N PRO A 214 -31.57 -5.46 3.96
CA PRO A 214 -32.86 -5.03 3.42
C PRO A 214 -33.07 -3.50 3.50
N GLN A 215 -32.69 -2.87 4.61
CA GLN A 215 -32.83 -1.42 4.79
C GLN A 215 -31.80 -0.65 3.98
N VAL A 216 -30.55 -1.17 3.92
CA VAL A 216 -29.48 -0.57 3.09
C VAL A 216 -29.84 -0.60 1.61
N ARG A 217 -30.55 -1.64 1.14
CA ARG A 217 -31.06 -1.72 -0.23
C ARG A 217 -32.04 -0.59 -0.56
N GLU A 218 -32.91 -0.19 0.38
CA GLU A 218 -33.82 0.95 0.17
C GLU A 218 -33.06 2.27 0.12
N VAL A 219 -32.05 2.45 0.98
CA VAL A 219 -31.15 3.63 0.90
C VAL A 219 -30.38 3.63 -0.42
N ASN A 220 -29.87 2.47 -0.86
CA ASN A 220 -29.16 2.34 -2.14
C ASN A 220 -30.04 2.80 -3.31
N LYS A 221 -31.31 2.36 -3.38
CA LYS A 221 -32.26 2.79 -4.41
C LYS A 221 -32.47 4.32 -4.38
N ALA A 222 -32.62 4.90 -3.18
CA ALA A 222 -32.79 6.34 -3.03
C ALA A 222 -31.55 7.12 -3.50
N LEU A 223 -30.36 6.64 -3.19
CA LEU A 223 -29.09 7.24 -3.66
C LEU A 223 -28.94 7.12 -5.17
N GLN A 224 -29.23 5.95 -5.76
CA GLN A 224 -29.18 5.73 -7.22
C GLN A 224 -30.22 6.60 -7.95
N ALA A 225 -31.43 6.73 -7.41
CA ALA A 225 -32.45 7.64 -7.94
C ALA A 225 -32.01 9.11 -7.93
N ALA A 226 -31.15 9.48 -6.96
CA ALA A 226 -30.52 10.80 -6.90
C ALA A 226 -29.27 10.93 -7.79
N GLY A 227 -28.91 9.90 -8.59
CA GLY A 227 -27.75 9.92 -9.49
C GLY A 227 -26.41 9.68 -8.80
N ILE A 228 -26.38 9.12 -7.59
CA ILE A 228 -25.16 8.69 -6.90
C ILE A 228 -24.82 7.27 -7.36
N VAL A 229 -23.60 7.08 -7.83
CA VAL A 229 -23.09 5.74 -8.23
C VAL A 229 -22.58 5.02 -6.98
N THR A 230 -23.31 3.98 -6.56
CA THR A 230 -23.06 3.26 -5.33
C THR A 230 -22.31 1.96 -5.56
N TRP A 231 -21.34 1.63 -4.71
CA TRP A 231 -20.81 0.28 -4.60
C TRP A 231 -21.56 -0.46 -3.48
N PHE A 232 -22.36 -1.44 -3.89
CA PHE A 232 -23.17 -2.28 -2.98
C PHE A 232 -22.85 -3.74 -3.25
N ASP A 233 -22.46 -4.50 -2.22
CA ASP A 233 -21.95 -5.86 -2.33
C ASP A 233 -22.86 -6.81 -3.12
N GLU A 234 -24.18 -6.69 -2.90
CA GLU A 234 -25.18 -7.52 -3.55
C GLU A 234 -25.22 -7.35 -5.08
N GLU A 235 -24.89 -6.17 -5.56
CA GLU A 235 -24.88 -5.83 -7.00
C GLU A 235 -23.53 -6.09 -7.66
N GLN A 236 -22.45 -6.08 -6.88
CA GLN A 236 -21.08 -6.09 -7.38
C GLN A 236 -20.37 -7.44 -7.20
N LEU A 237 -20.84 -8.29 -6.27
CA LEU A 237 -20.20 -9.56 -5.97
C LEU A 237 -20.94 -10.74 -6.59
N SER A 238 -20.23 -11.52 -7.41
CA SER A 238 -20.72 -12.81 -7.90
C SER A 238 -20.58 -13.91 -6.84
N PRO A 239 -21.48 -14.91 -6.81
CA PRO A 239 -21.36 -16.04 -5.90
C PRO A 239 -19.99 -16.73 -6.04
N GLY A 240 -19.29 -16.93 -4.91
CA GLY A 240 -17.96 -17.57 -4.87
C GLY A 240 -16.77 -16.60 -4.92
N MET A 241 -16.99 -15.31 -5.11
CA MET A 241 -15.91 -14.32 -4.98
C MET A 241 -15.59 -14.02 -3.51
N LEU A 242 -14.31 -13.84 -3.20
CA LEU A 242 -13.88 -13.37 -1.89
C LEU A 242 -14.15 -11.85 -1.81
N TRP A 243 -15.15 -11.47 -1.03
CA TRP A 243 -15.57 -10.06 -0.88
C TRP A 243 -14.45 -9.12 -0.44
N GLN A 244 -13.50 -9.59 0.37
CA GLN A 244 -12.34 -8.83 0.83
C GLN A 244 -11.44 -8.41 -0.33
N ALA A 245 -11.12 -9.35 -1.22
CA ALA A 245 -10.25 -9.06 -2.37
C ALA A 245 -10.89 -8.06 -3.34
N GLU A 246 -12.22 -8.15 -3.55
CA GLU A 246 -12.92 -7.19 -4.39
C GLU A 246 -13.01 -5.81 -3.73
N LEU A 247 -13.23 -5.78 -2.42
CA LEU A 247 -13.24 -4.54 -1.64
C LEU A 247 -11.92 -3.80 -1.75
N GLU A 248 -10.79 -4.50 -1.59
CA GLU A 248 -9.44 -3.94 -1.75
C GLU A 248 -9.21 -3.38 -3.15
N ASN A 249 -9.70 -4.06 -4.18
CA ASN A 249 -9.61 -3.60 -5.57
C ASN A 249 -10.43 -2.32 -5.84
N GLN A 250 -11.52 -2.11 -5.09
CA GLN A 250 -12.43 -0.98 -5.29
C GLN A 250 -12.11 0.22 -4.39
N ILE A 251 -11.36 0.04 -3.30
CA ILE A 251 -10.98 1.13 -2.38
C ILE A 251 -10.47 2.37 -3.13
N GLY A 252 -9.55 2.16 -4.10
CA GLY A 252 -8.97 3.24 -4.91
C GLY A 252 -9.96 3.94 -5.84
N LYS A 253 -11.09 3.31 -6.14
CA LYS A 253 -12.08 3.74 -7.13
C LYS A 253 -13.34 4.35 -6.54
N VAL A 254 -13.44 4.41 -5.21
CA VAL A 254 -14.59 4.93 -4.48
C VAL A 254 -14.23 6.23 -3.78
N LYS A 255 -15.08 7.26 -3.92
CA LYS A 255 -14.83 8.60 -3.35
C LYS A 255 -15.11 8.69 -1.86
N ASN A 256 -16.18 8.03 -1.37
CA ASN A 256 -16.68 8.15 -0.01
C ASN A 256 -17.10 6.77 0.54
N ALA A 257 -17.25 6.65 1.85
CA ALA A 257 -17.83 5.48 2.48
C ALA A 257 -19.03 5.86 3.37
N CYS A 258 -20.15 5.16 3.22
CA CYS A 258 -21.26 5.20 4.18
C CYS A 258 -21.20 3.96 5.07
N VAL A 259 -21.31 4.18 6.37
CA VAL A 259 -21.22 3.16 7.40
C VAL A 259 -22.58 3.03 8.07
N PHE A 260 -23.34 1.98 7.70
CA PHE A 260 -24.69 1.78 8.21
C PHE A 260 -24.71 1.10 9.58
N VAL A 261 -25.58 1.59 10.46
CA VAL A 261 -25.75 1.09 11.82
C VAL A 261 -27.22 0.83 12.07
N GLY A 262 -27.59 -0.44 12.15
CA GLY A 262 -28.94 -0.93 12.41
C GLY A 262 -29.14 -1.48 13.82
N ALA A 263 -30.26 -2.22 14.02
CA ALA A 263 -30.66 -2.80 15.30
C ALA A 263 -29.63 -3.76 15.89
N ASN A 264 -28.90 -4.49 15.04
CA ASN A 264 -27.97 -5.52 15.47
C ASN A 264 -26.61 -5.00 15.90
N GLY A 265 -26.36 -3.71 15.82
CA GLY A 265 -25.28 -2.92 16.41
C GLY A 265 -23.84 -3.46 16.35
N ARG A 266 -23.68 -4.70 15.93
CA ARG A 266 -22.42 -5.42 15.78
C ARG A 266 -22.22 -5.75 14.29
N GLY A 267 -21.98 -4.72 13.53
CA GLY A 267 -21.59 -4.87 12.14
C GLY A 267 -20.11 -5.24 11.99
N PRO A 268 -19.65 -5.42 10.76
CA PRO A 268 -18.28 -5.78 10.41
C PRO A 268 -17.18 -4.82 10.96
N TRP A 269 -17.54 -3.71 11.62
CA TRP A 269 -16.61 -2.79 12.29
C TRP A 269 -15.75 -3.41 13.39
N GLN A 270 -16.07 -4.60 13.87
CA GLN A 270 -15.24 -5.32 14.84
C GLN A 270 -14.09 -6.05 14.17
N ASP A 271 -14.19 -6.30 12.86
CA ASP A 271 -13.11 -6.90 12.11
C ASP A 271 -12.01 -5.87 11.87
N MET A 272 -10.79 -6.26 12.23
CA MET A 272 -9.59 -5.42 12.12
C MET A 272 -9.38 -4.93 10.68
N GLU A 273 -9.80 -5.72 9.70
CA GLU A 273 -9.72 -5.46 8.27
C GLU A 273 -10.62 -4.29 7.82
N ILE A 274 -11.86 -4.20 8.32
CA ILE A 274 -12.75 -3.08 7.97
C ILE A 274 -12.34 -1.78 8.66
N ARG A 275 -11.75 -1.86 9.85
CA ARG A 275 -11.15 -0.68 10.49
C ARG A 275 -9.98 -0.13 9.66
N ALA A 276 -9.12 -1.01 9.16
CA ALA A 276 -8.02 -0.63 8.28
C ALA A 276 -8.54 -0.01 6.98
N PHE A 277 -9.60 -0.60 6.40
CA PHE A 277 -10.29 -0.10 5.23
C PHE A 277 -10.86 1.32 5.44
N LEU A 278 -11.62 1.56 6.51
CA LEU A 278 -12.19 2.87 6.80
C LEU A 278 -11.10 3.91 7.12
N SER A 279 -10.01 3.49 7.76
CA SER A 279 -8.85 4.35 8.01
C SER A 279 -8.21 4.84 6.71
N GLU A 280 -8.21 4.01 5.66
CA GLU A 280 -7.70 4.39 4.35
C GLU A 280 -8.52 5.53 3.71
N PHE A 281 -9.86 5.51 3.83
CA PHE A 281 -10.68 6.64 3.38
C PHE A 281 -10.33 7.93 4.11
N VAL A 282 -10.16 7.87 5.43
CA VAL A 282 -9.78 9.03 6.24
C VAL A 282 -8.40 9.56 5.84
N ASN A 283 -7.41 8.67 5.64
CA ASN A 283 -6.06 9.04 5.24
C ASN A 283 -6.00 9.72 3.87
N ARG A 284 -6.89 9.35 2.95
CA ARG A 284 -7.01 9.99 1.62
C ARG A 284 -7.82 11.29 1.63
N GLY A 285 -8.32 11.73 2.79
CA GLY A 285 -9.21 12.87 2.89
C GLY A 285 -10.63 12.62 2.32
N SER A 286 -10.99 11.35 2.10
CA SER A 286 -12.31 10.92 1.68
C SER A 286 -13.29 10.92 2.87
N SER A 287 -14.58 11.20 2.61
CA SER A 287 -15.56 11.23 3.69
C SER A 287 -15.98 9.84 4.11
N VAL A 288 -16.00 9.58 5.43
CA VAL A 288 -16.64 8.44 6.05
C VAL A 288 -17.87 8.94 6.81
N ILE A 289 -19.06 8.53 6.38
CA ILE A 289 -20.34 9.05 6.89
C ILE A 289 -21.08 7.93 7.63
N PRO A 290 -21.20 7.97 8.96
CA PRO A 290 -22.07 7.07 9.68
C PRO A 290 -23.54 7.36 9.35
N VAL A 291 -24.33 6.32 9.06
CA VAL A 291 -25.74 6.40 8.73
C VAL A 291 -26.52 5.51 9.70
N ILE A 292 -27.34 6.12 10.53
CA ILE A 292 -28.17 5.43 11.52
C ILE A 292 -29.46 4.96 10.84
N LEU A 293 -29.68 3.66 10.79
CA LEU A 293 -30.87 3.06 10.16
C LEU A 293 -32.14 3.24 11.02
N PRO A 294 -33.35 3.16 10.43
CA PRO A 294 -34.61 3.38 11.13
C PRO A 294 -34.84 2.49 12.36
N ASP A 295 -34.33 1.28 12.37
CA ASP A 295 -34.48 0.30 13.46
C ASP A 295 -33.34 0.32 14.49
N ALA A 296 -32.35 1.19 14.31
CA ALA A 296 -31.23 1.32 15.23
C ALA A 296 -31.68 1.74 16.63
N PRO A 297 -31.02 1.28 17.71
CA PRO A 297 -31.34 1.67 19.08
C PRO A 297 -31.14 3.16 19.29
N GLU A 298 -31.81 3.71 20.33
CA GLU A 298 -31.74 5.16 20.66
C GLU A 298 -30.30 5.63 20.85
N ILE A 299 -29.45 4.80 21.47
CA ILE A 299 -28.01 5.04 21.62
C ILE A 299 -27.27 3.92 20.84
N PRO A 300 -26.92 4.17 19.56
CA PRO A 300 -26.22 3.18 18.78
C PRO A 300 -24.77 2.98 19.31
N ASN A 301 -24.36 1.72 19.37
CA ASN A 301 -23.02 1.36 19.83
C ASN A 301 -21.99 1.58 18.69
N LEU A 302 -21.54 2.82 18.53
CA LEU A 302 -20.55 3.20 17.52
C LEU A 302 -19.12 3.01 18.04
N PRO A 303 -18.18 2.55 17.19
CA PRO A 303 -16.76 2.65 17.45
C PRO A 303 -16.32 4.09 17.77
N ILE A 304 -15.28 4.23 18.60
CA ILE A 304 -14.82 5.55 19.08
C ILE A 304 -14.52 6.51 17.92
N PHE A 305 -13.92 6.02 16.85
CA PHE A 305 -13.56 6.84 15.68
C PHE A 305 -14.79 7.36 14.91
N LEU A 306 -15.89 6.59 14.85
CA LEU A 306 -17.14 7.03 14.21
C LEU A 306 -17.94 8.01 15.09
N LYS A 307 -17.76 7.97 16.42
CA LYS A 307 -18.43 8.90 17.34
C LYS A 307 -18.00 10.37 17.14
N GLN A 308 -16.83 10.59 16.57
CA GLN A 308 -16.29 11.92 16.29
C GLN A 308 -16.75 12.50 14.95
N MET A 309 -17.42 11.69 14.12
CA MET A 309 -17.90 12.09 12.81
C MET A 309 -19.33 12.61 12.87
N THR A 310 -19.69 13.52 11.96
CA THR A 310 -21.08 13.92 11.77
C THR A 310 -21.82 12.78 11.08
N TRP A 311 -22.96 12.36 11.64
CA TRP A 311 -23.77 11.27 11.10
C TRP A 311 -25.09 11.74 10.49
N VAL A 312 -25.68 10.88 9.66
CA VAL A 312 -27.05 11.01 9.14
C VAL A 312 -27.96 10.07 9.95
N ASP A 313 -29.10 10.55 10.42
CA ASP A 313 -30.01 9.81 11.28
C ASP A 313 -31.36 9.54 10.60
N LEU A 314 -31.51 8.38 9.96
CA LEU A 314 -32.72 8.00 9.20
C LEU A 314 -33.93 7.64 10.09
N ARG A 315 -33.78 7.62 11.42
CA ARG A 315 -34.89 7.36 12.37
C ARG A 315 -35.87 8.52 12.51
N ARG A 316 -35.51 9.72 12.08
CA ARG A 316 -36.30 10.93 12.26
C ARG A 316 -37.12 11.26 11.01
N ASP A 317 -36.52 12.00 10.10
CA ASP A 317 -37.12 12.44 8.85
C ASP A 317 -36.34 11.82 7.69
N TYR A 318 -36.79 10.63 7.28
CA TYR A 318 -36.06 9.80 6.31
C TYR A 318 -35.76 10.55 5.02
N ASP A 319 -36.74 11.24 4.44
CA ASP A 319 -36.56 11.89 3.14
C ASP A 319 -35.57 13.08 3.21
N ASN A 320 -35.68 13.89 4.27
CA ASN A 320 -34.77 15.02 4.50
C ASN A 320 -33.35 14.53 4.83
N GLU A 321 -33.19 13.46 5.60
CA GLU A 321 -31.89 12.90 5.93
C GLU A 321 -31.24 12.23 4.71
N ILE A 322 -31.99 11.59 3.80
CA ILE A 322 -31.47 11.13 2.50
C ILE A 322 -30.99 12.31 1.66
N LEU A 323 -31.72 13.42 1.61
CA LEU A 323 -31.26 14.62 0.90
C LEU A 323 -29.95 15.18 1.48
N LYS A 324 -29.79 15.19 2.81
CA LYS A 324 -28.53 15.57 3.45
C LYS A 324 -27.38 14.62 3.09
N LEU A 325 -27.65 13.31 3.06
CA LEU A 325 -26.66 12.32 2.66
C LEU A 325 -26.21 12.54 1.20
N VAL A 326 -27.15 12.73 0.28
CA VAL A 326 -26.85 13.04 -1.13
C VAL A 326 -26.02 14.32 -1.25
N ALA A 327 -26.38 15.37 -0.51
CA ALA A 327 -25.63 16.63 -0.49
C ALA A 327 -24.21 16.45 0.04
N ALA A 328 -24.02 15.61 1.07
CA ALA A 328 -22.70 15.31 1.62
C ALA A 328 -21.83 14.53 0.62
N LEU A 329 -22.40 13.55 -0.09
CA LEU A 329 -21.69 12.72 -1.08
C LEU A 329 -21.29 13.50 -2.35
N ARG A 330 -21.98 14.60 -2.67
CA ARG A 330 -21.68 15.47 -3.82
C ARG A 330 -20.65 16.57 -3.51
N ARG A 331 -20.30 16.77 -2.26
CA ARG A 331 -19.24 17.73 -1.90
C ARG A 331 -17.88 17.18 -2.35
N LYS A 332 -17.19 17.96 -3.18
CA LYS A 332 -15.81 17.69 -3.61
C LYS A 332 -14.84 18.02 -2.51
#